data_d4f558eba0c39799a70e4de2d9a38c91
#
_entry.id   d4f558eba0c39799a70e4de2d9a38c91
#
_cell.length_a   1.000
_cell.length_b   1.000
_cell.length_c   1.000
_cell.angle_alpha   90.00
_cell.angle_beta   90.00
_cell.angle_gamma   90.00
#
_symmetry.space_group_name_H-M   'P 1'
#
loop_
_entity.id
_entity.type
_entity.pdbx_description
1 polymer ?
#
loop_
_entity_poly.entity_id
_entity_poly.type
_entity_poly.pdbx_seq_one_letter_code
_entity_poly.pdbx_strand_id
1 'polypeptide(L)'
;MIHLTDSGHPAGTLVVAAAIQPRYYEFQLSLDGLGAPVGSQLRIERSCDITQNFNNGVKRMTGDWVWFLGDDHSFAPTLLMRLLSHNVDVVVPITPCKVPPFAPCVMHGPKDETNGYWHEKMPLYHWDELSGDGLLPLPKGDFIGQAGMLVRKRVLDRIGYPWFKCGQMDPGRLQEDLTFCREIQLNGFIIHVDQEVIFDHHAPMKITATKHEGQWVPAMNSGTGGLLVMPYCATRRPSEHDQNMVVDPRTTMVPA
;
A
#
# COMPACT_ATOMS: atom_id res chain seq x y z
N MET A 1 5.58 2.32 21.42
CA MET A 1 5.27 3.81 21.48
C MET A 1 6.03 4.47 20.35
N ILE A 2 5.37 5.30 19.52
CA ILE A 2 6.04 6.00 18.40
C ILE A 2 7.17 6.88 18.95
N HIS A 3 8.36 6.82 18.32
CA HIS A 3 9.52 7.60 18.69
C HIS A 3 9.52 8.94 17.96
N LEU A 4 9.26 10.02 18.67
CA LEU A 4 9.31 11.36 18.09
C LEU A 4 10.76 11.84 17.98
N THR A 5 11.20 12.20 16.78
CA THR A 5 12.56 12.64 16.48
C THR A 5 12.57 14.02 15.84
N ASP A 6 13.57 14.82 16.19
CA ASP A 6 13.85 16.08 15.51
C ASP A 6 14.56 15.75 14.19
N SER A 7 13.78 15.62 13.12
CA SER A 7 14.24 15.14 11.82
C SER A 7 14.33 16.22 10.75
N GLY A 8 13.97 17.46 11.12
CA GLY A 8 13.84 18.55 10.12
C GLY A 8 12.61 18.41 9.21
N HIS A 9 11.85 17.32 9.28
CA HIS A 9 10.60 17.19 8.55
C HIS A 9 9.43 17.81 9.33
N PRO A 10 8.42 18.37 8.65
CA PRO A 10 7.23 18.88 9.30
C PRO A 10 6.43 17.77 9.97
N ALA A 11 5.70 18.11 11.03
CA ALA A 11 4.77 17.22 11.69
C ALA A 11 3.58 16.85 10.80
N GLY A 12 2.96 15.71 11.08
CA GLY A 12 1.75 15.27 10.37
C GLY A 12 0.94 14.27 11.17
N THR A 13 0.07 13.55 10.48
CA THR A 13 -0.88 12.63 11.12
C THR A 13 -0.77 11.24 10.52
N LEU A 14 -0.52 10.26 11.40
CA LEU A 14 -0.68 8.84 11.07
C LEU A 14 -2.14 8.47 11.28
N VAL A 15 -2.81 7.99 10.25
CA VAL A 15 -4.20 7.54 10.30
C VAL A 15 -4.25 6.04 10.16
N VAL A 16 -4.64 5.34 11.21
CA VAL A 16 -4.85 3.89 11.21
C VAL A 16 -6.33 3.61 11.06
N ALA A 17 -6.71 2.98 9.96
CA ALA A 17 -8.04 2.39 9.83
C ALA A 17 -8.02 1.01 10.49
N ALA A 18 -8.56 0.94 11.70
CA ALA A 18 -8.58 -0.30 12.47
C ALA A 18 -9.86 -1.07 12.22
N ALA A 19 -9.74 -2.38 11.96
CA ALA A 19 -10.88 -3.28 11.91
C ALA A 19 -11.54 -3.46 13.28
N ILE A 20 -12.74 -4.03 13.31
CA ILE A 20 -13.42 -4.43 14.55
C ILE A 20 -12.65 -5.57 15.24
N GLN A 21 -11.93 -6.38 14.46
CA GLN A 21 -11.12 -7.50 14.94
C GLN A 21 -9.81 -7.02 15.61
N PRO A 22 -9.17 -7.84 16.42
CA PRO A 22 -7.85 -7.53 16.98
C PRO A 22 -6.83 -7.29 15.87
N ARG A 23 -6.00 -6.28 16.07
CA ARG A 23 -4.87 -5.98 15.18
C ARG A 23 -3.85 -7.10 15.22
N TYR A 24 -3.08 -7.23 14.14
CA TYR A 24 -1.91 -8.08 14.13
C TYR A 24 -0.86 -7.54 15.13
N TYR A 25 -0.23 -8.45 15.84
CA TYR A 25 0.80 -8.11 16.82
C TYR A 25 2.00 -7.41 16.15
N GLU A 26 2.37 -7.87 14.96
CA GLU A 26 3.45 -7.31 14.15
C GLU A 26 3.19 -5.85 13.74
N PHE A 27 1.94 -5.50 13.47
CA PHE A 27 1.56 -4.10 13.24
C PHE A 27 1.82 -3.25 14.49
N GLN A 28 1.45 -3.75 15.68
CA GLN A 28 1.70 -3.03 16.92
C GLN A 28 3.19 -2.85 17.18
N LEU A 29 4.01 -3.89 16.93
CA LEU A 29 5.47 -3.79 17.05
C LEU A 29 6.05 -2.75 16.09
N SER A 30 5.56 -2.71 14.83
CA SER A 30 5.97 -1.71 13.84
C SER A 30 5.64 -0.28 14.29
N LEU A 31 4.44 -0.06 14.86
CA LEU A 31 4.08 1.24 15.43
C LEU A 31 4.93 1.62 16.64
N ASP A 32 5.23 0.65 17.52
CA ASP A 32 6.03 0.91 18.71
C ASP A 32 7.50 1.23 18.40
N GLY A 33 8.01 0.73 17.28
CA GLY A 33 9.36 1.03 16.78
C GLY A 33 9.46 2.24 15.87
N LEU A 34 8.33 2.79 15.43
CA LEU A 34 8.30 3.80 14.37
C LEU A 34 8.90 5.14 14.81
N GLY A 35 9.83 5.68 13.99
CA GLY A 35 10.29 7.05 14.06
C GLY A 35 9.33 8.01 13.34
N ALA A 36 8.94 9.12 13.99
CA ALA A 36 8.11 10.15 13.39
C ALA A 36 8.60 11.55 13.77
N PRO A 37 8.40 12.60 12.95
CA PRO A 37 8.75 13.98 13.28
C PRO A 37 8.07 14.45 14.56
N VAL A 38 8.76 15.26 15.34
CA VAL A 38 8.20 15.89 16.56
C VAL A 38 6.90 16.65 16.23
N GLY A 39 5.89 16.49 17.07
CA GLY A 39 4.56 17.07 16.87
C GLY A 39 3.60 16.23 16.01
N SER A 40 4.07 15.12 15.43
CA SER A 40 3.18 14.20 14.71
C SER A 40 2.19 13.50 15.65
N GLN A 41 1.01 13.17 15.12
CA GLN A 41 -0.07 12.56 15.87
C GLN A 41 -0.48 11.21 15.28
N LEU A 42 -0.85 10.28 16.14
CA LEU A 42 -1.48 9.01 15.76
C LEU A 42 -2.99 9.11 15.96
N ARG A 43 -3.74 8.77 14.93
CA ARG A 43 -5.19 8.65 14.93
C ARG A 43 -5.58 7.22 14.60
N ILE A 44 -6.31 6.58 15.49
CA ILE A 44 -6.87 5.25 15.28
C ILE A 44 -8.36 5.41 15.13
N GLU A 45 -8.86 5.23 13.92
CA GLU A 45 -10.27 5.36 13.61
C GLU A 45 -10.90 3.96 13.50
N ARG A 46 -12.02 3.79 14.18
CA ARG A 46 -12.75 2.52 14.26
C ARG A 46 -14.19 2.71 13.90
N SER A 47 -14.59 2.23 12.74
CA SER A 47 -15.99 2.06 12.35
C SER A 47 -16.11 0.75 11.56
N CYS A 48 -17.33 0.39 11.18
CA CYS A 48 -17.58 -0.73 10.29
C CYS A 48 -17.26 -0.42 8.82
N ASP A 49 -16.88 0.81 8.50
CA ASP A 49 -16.61 1.30 7.14
C ASP A 49 -15.22 1.93 7.07
N ILE A 50 -14.34 1.33 6.26
CA ILE A 50 -12.97 1.78 6.04
C ILE A 50 -12.93 3.19 5.43
N THR A 51 -13.85 3.49 4.52
CA THR A 51 -14.01 4.81 3.88
C THR A 51 -14.27 5.89 4.93
N GLN A 52 -15.15 5.58 5.88
CA GLN A 52 -15.46 6.50 6.99
C GLN A 52 -14.25 6.68 7.92
N ASN A 53 -13.51 5.60 8.20
CA ASN A 53 -12.30 5.67 9.02
C ASN A 53 -11.28 6.63 8.43
N PHE A 54 -10.95 6.50 7.15
CA PHE A 54 -10.00 7.39 6.51
C PHE A 54 -10.50 8.83 6.41
N ASN A 55 -11.77 9.03 6.04
CA ASN A 55 -12.37 10.37 6.02
C ASN A 55 -12.36 11.04 7.41
N ASN A 56 -12.64 10.30 8.46
CA ASN A 56 -12.60 10.82 9.84
C ASN A 56 -11.17 11.17 10.26
N GLY A 57 -10.19 10.33 9.91
CA GLY A 57 -8.80 10.59 10.17
C GLY A 57 -8.31 11.87 9.49
N VAL A 58 -8.64 12.07 8.21
CA VAL A 58 -8.29 13.30 7.48
C VAL A 58 -8.99 14.52 8.05
N LYS A 59 -10.28 14.45 8.41
CA LYS A 59 -10.99 15.58 9.07
C LYS A 59 -10.32 16.08 10.33
N ARG A 60 -9.63 15.19 11.05
CA ARG A 60 -8.97 15.45 12.32
C ARG A 60 -7.46 15.58 12.21
N MET A 61 -6.95 15.60 10.98
CA MET A 61 -5.51 15.70 10.76
C MET A 61 -4.94 17.00 11.31
N THR A 62 -3.69 16.93 11.72
CA THR A 62 -2.86 18.11 12.05
C THR A 62 -1.54 18.00 11.29
N GLY A 63 -0.91 19.15 11.05
CA GLY A 63 0.37 19.19 10.34
C GLY A 63 0.22 19.12 8.81
N ASP A 64 1.30 18.73 8.12
CA ASP A 64 1.48 18.97 6.68
C ASP A 64 1.29 17.73 5.81
N TRP A 65 1.04 16.58 6.42
CA TRP A 65 0.85 15.30 5.73
C TRP A 65 -0.03 14.35 6.52
N VAL A 66 -0.60 13.36 5.79
CA VAL A 66 -1.24 12.17 6.35
C VAL A 66 -0.53 10.93 5.84
N TRP A 67 -0.30 9.96 6.71
CA TRP A 67 0.16 8.63 6.36
C TRP A 67 -0.93 7.62 6.69
N PHE A 68 -1.47 6.95 5.66
CA PHE A 68 -2.57 6.00 5.79
C PHE A 68 -2.05 4.59 6.07
N LEU A 69 -2.57 3.97 7.11
CA LEU A 69 -2.15 2.65 7.59
C LEU A 69 -3.36 1.72 7.75
N GLY A 70 -3.22 0.48 7.28
CA GLY A 70 -4.07 -0.63 7.70
C GLY A 70 -3.47 -1.33 8.92
N ASP A 71 -4.29 -1.92 9.77
CA ASP A 71 -3.86 -2.61 10.99
C ASP A 71 -3.41 -4.07 10.76
N ASP A 72 -3.25 -4.43 9.50
CA ASP A 72 -2.79 -5.72 8.99
C ASP A 72 -1.47 -5.65 8.20
N HIS A 73 -0.66 -4.63 8.47
CA HIS A 73 0.64 -4.44 7.84
C HIS A 73 1.76 -4.40 8.86
N SER A 74 2.98 -4.66 8.42
CA SER A 74 4.19 -4.37 9.20
C SER A 74 5.23 -3.67 8.34
N PHE A 75 6.08 -2.87 8.99
CA PHE A 75 6.99 -1.99 8.29
C PHE A 75 8.21 -1.66 9.14
N ALA A 76 9.29 -1.22 8.46
CA ALA A 76 10.51 -0.82 9.11
C ALA A 76 10.34 0.47 9.95
N PRO A 77 11.04 0.62 11.06
CA PRO A 77 10.99 1.81 11.93
C PRO A 77 11.31 3.13 11.21
N THR A 78 12.10 3.07 10.14
CA THR A 78 12.56 4.23 9.36
C THR A 78 11.67 4.57 8.16
N LEU A 79 10.63 3.76 7.89
CA LEU A 79 9.84 3.89 6.66
C LEU A 79 9.22 5.27 6.49
N LEU A 80 8.54 5.80 7.52
CA LEU A 80 7.92 7.12 7.43
C LEU A 80 8.95 8.21 7.08
N MET A 81 10.12 8.17 7.73
CA MET A 81 11.18 9.15 7.50
C MET A 81 11.71 9.06 6.06
N ARG A 82 11.84 7.85 5.53
CA ARG A 82 12.21 7.61 4.14
C ARG A 82 11.17 8.20 3.17
N LEU A 83 9.88 7.90 3.37
CA LEU A 83 8.81 8.44 2.53
C LEU A 83 8.79 9.98 2.56
N LEU A 84 9.00 10.59 3.73
CA LEU A 84 9.10 12.05 3.88
C LEU A 84 10.30 12.65 3.16
N SER A 85 11.44 11.92 3.12
CA SER A 85 12.68 12.40 2.49
C SER A 85 12.58 12.56 0.97
N HIS A 86 11.67 11.84 0.31
CA HIS A 86 11.43 12.00 -1.12
C HIS A 86 10.85 13.37 -1.49
N ASN A 87 10.24 14.05 -0.54
CA ASN A 87 9.69 15.41 -0.72
C ASN A 87 8.73 15.57 -1.91
N VAL A 88 7.96 14.53 -2.21
CA VAL A 88 6.89 14.53 -3.23
C VAL A 88 5.51 14.66 -2.60
N ASP A 89 4.47 14.90 -3.41
CA ASP A 89 3.11 15.10 -2.94
C ASP A 89 2.44 13.84 -2.44
N VAL A 90 2.65 12.74 -3.16
CA VAL A 90 2.09 11.41 -2.85
C VAL A 90 3.16 10.37 -3.11
N VAL A 91 3.43 9.54 -2.11
CA VAL A 91 4.33 8.40 -2.22
C VAL A 91 3.77 7.18 -1.48
N VAL A 92 3.97 6.01 -2.07
CA VAL A 92 3.45 4.74 -1.56
C VAL A 92 4.55 3.69 -1.62
N PRO A 93 4.78 2.90 -0.57
CA PRO A 93 5.62 1.70 -0.64
C PRO A 93 4.90 0.59 -1.41
N ILE A 94 5.64 -0.40 -1.89
CA ILE A 94 5.03 -1.56 -2.55
C ILE A 94 4.40 -2.48 -1.50
N THR A 95 3.13 -2.82 -1.69
CA THR A 95 2.39 -3.78 -0.84
C THR A 95 1.99 -4.99 -1.67
N PRO A 96 2.28 -6.24 -1.25
CA PRO A 96 1.79 -7.44 -1.91
C PRO A 96 0.30 -7.66 -1.65
N CYS A 97 -0.43 -8.19 -2.65
CA CYS A 97 -1.80 -8.67 -2.46
C CYS A 97 -1.83 -9.88 -1.51
N LYS A 98 -2.94 -10.06 -0.76
CA LYS A 98 -3.12 -11.20 0.17
C LYS A 98 -3.46 -12.52 -0.52
N VAL A 99 -3.78 -12.47 -1.79
CA VAL A 99 -4.23 -13.65 -2.56
C VAL A 99 -3.25 -13.98 -3.66
N PRO A 100 -3.09 -15.26 -4.02
CA PRO A 100 -2.29 -15.63 -5.17
C PRO A 100 -2.73 -14.88 -6.44
N PRO A 101 -1.81 -14.48 -7.30
CA PRO A 101 -0.36 -14.76 -7.30
C PRO A 101 0.49 -13.87 -6.39
N PHE A 102 -0.08 -13.20 -5.39
CA PHE A 102 0.59 -12.26 -4.47
C PHE A 102 1.33 -11.13 -5.20
N ALA A 103 0.75 -10.69 -6.30
CA ALA A 103 1.28 -9.58 -7.09
C ALA A 103 1.30 -8.29 -6.26
N PRO A 104 2.07 -7.27 -6.68
CA PRO A 104 1.96 -5.95 -6.07
C PRO A 104 0.51 -5.42 -6.13
N CYS A 105 0.06 -4.71 -5.10
CA CYS A 105 -1.23 -4.00 -5.12
C CYS A 105 -1.16 -2.74 -6.00
N VAL A 106 -0.63 -2.89 -7.20
CA VAL A 106 -0.56 -1.86 -8.24
C VAL A 106 -1.26 -2.39 -9.48
N MET A 107 -2.10 -1.59 -10.10
CA MET A 107 -2.95 -2.00 -11.21
C MET A 107 -2.78 -1.07 -12.39
N HIS A 108 -2.67 -1.65 -13.58
CA HIS A 108 -2.81 -0.89 -14.82
C HIS A 108 -4.24 -0.40 -14.98
N GLY A 109 -4.40 0.83 -15.39
CA GLY A 109 -5.71 1.37 -15.70
C GLY A 109 -6.41 0.64 -16.86
N PRO A 110 -7.73 0.74 -16.95
CA PRO A 110 -8.47 0.15 -18.03
C PRO A 110 -8.06 0.80 -19.37
N LYS A 111 -7.87 -0.03 -20.40
CA LYS A 111 -7.55 0.47 -21.75
C LYS A 111 -8.71 1.22 -22.40
N ASP A 112 -9.93 1.03 -21.90
CA ASP A 112 -11.15 1.63 -22.41
C ASP A 112 -11.98 2.17 -21.21
N GLU A 113 -12.05 3.49 -21.09
CA GLU A 113 -12.79 4.18 -20.06
C GLU A 113 -14.31 4.01 -20.18
N THR A 114 -14.82 3.59 -21.34
CA THR A 114 -16.25 3.43 -21.60
C THR A 114 -16.87 2.23 -20.87
N ASN A 115 -16.06 1.26 -20.48
CA ASN A 115 -16.50 0.03 -19.81
C ASN A 115 -16.50 0.10 -18.27
N GLY A 116 -16.22 1.26 -17.69
CA GLY A 116 -16.11 1.44 -16.25
C GLY A 116 -14.84 0.81 -15.66
N TYR A 117 -14.42 1.36 -14.51
CA TYR A 117 -13.24 0.87 -13.78
C TYR A 117 -13.61 -0.36 -12.94
N TRP A 118 -13.49 -1.56 -13.53
CA TRP A 118 -13.68 -2.79 -12.78
C TRP A 118 -12.33 -3.26 -12.26
N HIS A 119 -12.06 -3.04 -10.96
CA HIS A 119 -10.80 -3.46 -10.36
C HIS A 119 -10.50 -4.94 -10.57
N GLU A 120 -11.52 -5.81 -10.61
CA GLU A 120 -11.41 -7.24 -10.91
C GLU A 120 -10.92 -7.54 -12.33
N LYS A 121 -10.97 -6.56 -13.24
CA LYS A 121 -10.53 -6.68 -14.63
C LYS A 121 -9.28 -5.88 -14.95
N MET A 122 -8.79 -5.08 -13.99
CA MET A 122 -7.55 -4.34 -14.17
C MET A 122 -6.36 -5.29 -13.96
N PRO A 123 -5.44 -5.40 -14.94
CA PRO A 123 -4.25 -6.22 -14.78
C PRO A 123 -3.40 -5.68 -13.64
N LEU A 124 -2.93 -6.57 -12.76
CA LEU A 124 -1.94 -6.20 -11.76
C LEU A 124 -0.58 -6.00 -12.41
N TYR A 125 0.21 -5.11 -11.84
CA TYR A 125 1.62 -4.98 -12.19
C TYR A 125 2.35 -6.28 -11.87
N HIS A 126 3.37 -6.57 -12.65
CA HIS A 126 4.32 -7.64 -12.37
C HIS A 126 5.42 -7.14 -11.43
N TRP A 127 6.04 -8.03 -10.65
CA TRP A 127 7.12 -7.66 -9.76
C TRP A 127 8.34 -7.09 -10.49
N ASP A 128 8.61 -7.53 -11.73
CA ASP A 128 9.69 -7.01 -12.57
C ASP A 128 9.45 -5.56 -13.03
N GLU A 129 8.19 -5.15 -13.16
CA GLU A 129 7.84 -3.76 -13.51
C GLU A 129 8.12 -2.77 -12.36
N LEU A 130 8.26 -3.29 -11.13
CA LEU A 130 8.54 -2.53 -9.91
C LEU A 130 9.92 -2.82 -9.32
N SER A 131 10.80 -3.51 -10.06
CA SER A 131 12.12 -3.91 -9.57
C SER A 131 13.23 -2.88 -9.87
N GLY A 132 12.84 -1.64 -10.18
CA GLY A 132 13.78 -0.53 -10.36
C GLY A 132 14.33 0.03 -9.04
N ASP A 133 15.11 1.09 -9.15
CA ASP A 133 15.64 1.83 -8.03
C ASP A 133 14.92 3.20 -7.90
N GLY A 134 14.66 3.62 -6.65
CA GLY A 134 14.10 4.93 -6.34
C GLY A 134 12.60 5.05 -6.55
N LEU A 135 12.15 6.21 -7.02
CA LEU A 135 10.74 6.53 -7.20
C LEU A 135 10.26 6.29 -8.63
N LEU A 136 9.21 5.49 -8.77
CA LEU A 136 8.48 5.32 -10.02
C LEU A 136 7.24 6.25 -10.02
N PRO A 137 7.16 7.26 -10.90
CA PRO A 137 5.92 7.99 -11.10
C PRO A 137 4.88 7.07 -11.75
N LEU A 138 3.77 6.86 -11.08
CA LEU A 138 2.68 6.01 -11.57
C LEU A 138 2.03 6.68 -12.80
N PRO A 139 1.88 5.98 -13.93
CA PRO A 139 1.20 6.51 -15.09
C PRO A 139 -0.22 6.98 -14.76
N LYS A 140 -0.67 8.03 -15.44
CA LYS A 140 -2.04 8.50 -15.26
C LYS A 140 -3.04 7.44 -15.70
N GLY A 141 -3.97 7.14 -14.81
CA GLY A 141 -4.95 6.08 -15.00
C GLY A 141 -4.58 4.75 -14.34
N ASP A 142 -3.32 4.55 -13.94
CA ASP A 142 -2.92 3.41 -13.14
C ASP A 142 -3.21 3.67 -11.65
N PHE A 143 -3.36 2.62 -10.87
CA PHE A 143 -3.82 2.66 -9.50
C PHE A 143 -2.90 1.89 -8.56
N ILE A 144 -2.92 2.25 -7.29
CA ILE A 144 -2.20 1.54 -6.23
C ILE A 144 -3.06 1.49 -4.97
N GLY A 145 -2.98 0.40 -4.23
CA GLY A 145 -3.58 0.31 -2.90
C GLY A 145 -3.04 1.41 -1.97
N GLN A 146 -3.89 1.93 -1.10
CA GLN A 146 -3.53 3.06 -0.22
C GLN A 146 -2.68 2.67 1.00
N ALA A 147 -2.44 1.38 1.24
CA ALA A 147 -1.68 0.93 2.40
C ALA A 147 -0.26 1.53 2.39
N GLY A 148 0.08 2.26 3.44
CA GLY A 148 1.34 2.98 3.54
C GLY A 148 1.43 4.28 2.71
N MET A 149 0.35 4.73 2.09
CA MET A 149 0.34 5.96 1.30
C MET A 149 0.56 7.19 2.17
N LEU A 150 1.61 7.96 1.88
CA LEU A 150 1.88 9.28 2.44
C LEU A 150 1.38 10.36 1.48
N VAL A 151 0.54 11.26 1.97
CA VAL A 151 -0.09 12.32 1.18
C VAL A 151 0.14 13.68 1.84
N ARG A 152 0.64 14.65 1.10
CA ARG A 152 0.79 16.03 1.59
C ARG A 152 -0.57 16.69 1.73
N LYS A 153 -0.73 17.51 2.76
CA LYS A 153 -1.97 18.22 3.08
C LYS A 153 -2.55 18.99 1.89
N ARG A 154 -1.69 19.62 1.08
CA ARG A 154 -2.11 20.38 -0.12
C ARG A 154 -2.89 19.54 -1.14
N VAL A 155 -2.61 18.23 -1.25
CA VAL A 155 -3.37 17.29 -2.11
C VAL A 155 -4.78 17.13 -1.56
N LEU A 156 -4.90 16.90 -0.25
CA LEU A 156 -6.17 16.72 0.44
C LEU A 156 -7.02 18.00 0.39
N ASP A 157 -6.40 19.17 0.59
CA ASP A 157 -7.06 20.46 0.48
C ASP A 157 -7.61 20.70 -0.95
N ARG A 158 -6.87 20.24 -1.98
CA ARG A 158 -7.28 20.40 -3.38
C ARG A 158 -8.44 19.48 -3.77
N ILE A 159 -8.42 18.22 -3.28
CA ILE A 159 -9.50 17.25 -3.54
C ILE A 159 -10.77 17.66 -2.80
N GLY A 160 -10.65 18.01 -1.54
CA GLY A 160 -11.79 18.33 -0.67
C GLY A 160 -12.56 17.09 -0.20
N TYR A 161 -13.38 17.32 0.83
CA TYR A 161 -14.23 16.27 1.41
C TYR A 161 -15.42 15.93 0.49
N PRO A 162 -15.80 14.64 0.36
CA PRO A 162 -15.18 13.44 0.91
C PRO A 162 -13.98 13.01 0.07
N TRP A 163 -12.86 12.71 0.74
CA TRP A 163 -11.63 12.23 0.08
C TRP A 163 -11.76 10.81 -0.40
N PHE A 164 -12.29 9.94 0.47
CA PHE A 164 -12.56 8.54 0.17
C PHE A 164 -14.05 8.35 -0.11
N LYS A 165 -14.35 7.68 -1.22
CA LYS A 165 -15.72 7.43 -1.65
C LYS A 165 -15.85 5.95 -1.99
N CYS A 166 -16.79 5.25 -1.36
CA CYS A 166 -17.15 3.92 -1.80
C CYS A 166 -18.11 4.05 -2.98
N GLY A 167 -17.78 3.47 -4.11
CA GLY A 167 -18.59 3.55 -5.32
C GLY A 167 -19.89 2.76 -5.24
N GLN A 168 -20.76 3.08 -4.28
CA GLN A 168 -22.09 2.44 -4.16
C GLN A 168 -23.03 2.79 -5.31
N MET A 169 -22.70 3.78 -6.12
CA MET A 169 -23.62 4.38 -7.10
C MET A 169 -23.29 4.04 -8.56
N ASP A 170 -22.20 3.31 -8.82
CA ASP A 170 -21.78 3.02 -10.19
C ASP A 170 -21.63 1.51 -10.40
N PRO A 171 -22.19 0.91 -11.46
CA PRO A 171 -22.04 -0.54 -11.72
C PRO A 171 -20.60 -1.00 -11.99
N GLY A 172 -19.65 -0.08 -12.07
CA GLY A 172 -18.21 -0.34 -12.14
C GLY A 172 -17.45 0.01 -10.84
N ARG A 173 -17.97 -0.40 -9.71
CA ARG A 173 -17.54 -0.03 -8.34
C ARG A 173 -16.03 -0.06 -8.11
N LEU A 174 -15.38 1.10 -8.20
CA LEU A 174 -14.05 1.27 -7.64
C LEU A 174 -14.12 1.18 -6.12
N GLN A 175 -13.17 0.48 -5.52
CA GLN A 175 -12.94 0.52 -4.09
C GLN A 175 -12.49 1.93 -3.68
N GLU A 176 -12.56 2.24 -2.39
CA GLU A 176 -12.26 3.56 -1.85
C GLU A 176 -10.84 4.04 -2.17
N ASP A 177 -9.86 3.14 -2.17
CA ASP A 177 -8.46 3.40 -2.49
C ASP A 177 -8.27 3.79 -3.97
N LEU A 178 -8.89 3.05 -4.88
CA LEU A 178 -8.82 3.34 -6.32
C LEU A 178 -9.53 4.65 -6.65
N THR A 179 -10.67 4.92 -6.00
CA THR A 179 -11.36 6.19 -6.13
C THR A 179 -10.49 7.35 -5.67
N PHE A 180 -9.79 7.18 -4.55
CA PHE A 180 -8.87 8.19 -4.02
C PHE A 180 -7.67 8.41 -4.95
N CYS A 181 -7.05 7.34 -5.50
CA CYS A 181 -5.99 7.46 -6.51
C CYS A 181 -6.47 8.28 -7.72
N ARG A 182 -7.68 7.99 -8.21
CA ARG A 182 -8.28 8.73 -9.33
C ARG A 182 -8.45 10.21 -9.01
N GLU A 183 -8.97 10.54 -7.82
CA GLU A 183 -9.14 11.94 -7.40
C GLU A 183 -7.79 12.67 -7.31
N ILE A 184 -6.75 12.02 -6.80
CA ILE A 184 -5.38 12.57 -6.79
C ILE A 184 -4.94 12.94 -8.21
N GLN A 185 -5.08 12.00 -9.16
CA GLN A 185 -4.62 12.19 -10.53
C GLN A 185 -5.49 13.20 -11.33
N LEU A 186 -6.80 13.25 -11.08
CA LEU A 186 -7.70 14.24 -11.70
C LEU A 186 -7.40 15.66 -11.23
N ASN A 187 -6.90 15.82 -10.01
CA ASN A 187 -6.45 17.11 -9.47
C ASN A 187 -5.01 17.47 -9.85
N GLY A 188 -4.38 16.71 -10.75
CA GLY A 188 -3.08 17.03 -11.36
C GLY A 188 -1.86 16.60 -10.53
N PHE A 189 -2.04 15.77 -9.50
CA PHE A 189 -0.94 15.23 -8.71
C PHE A 189 -0.47 13.88 -9.26
N ILE A 190 0.82 13.62 -9.05
CA ILE A 190 1.46 12.36 -9.44
C ILE A 190 1.59 11.49 -8.18
N ILE A 191 1.20 10.23 -8.30
CA ILE A 191 1.45 9.21 -7.29
C ILE A 191 2.81 8.57 -7.60
N HIS A 192 3.70 8.49 -6.62
CA HIS A 192 5.00 7.86 -6.76
C HIS A 192 5.03 6.55 -5.97
N VAL A 193 5.62 5.51 -6.55
CA VAL A 193 5.87 4.24 -5.87
C VAL A 193 7.34 4.22 -5.45
N ASP A 194 7.62 4.00 -4.16
CA ASP A 194 8.98 3.74 -3.69
C ASP A 194 9.32 2.28 -3.97
N GLN A 195 10.13 2.04 -5.01
CA GLN A 195 10.47 0.71 -5.51
C GLN A 195 11.47 -0.04 -4.63
N GLU A 196 12.02 0.59 -3.61
CA GLU A 196 13.01 -0.02 -2.73
C GLU A 196 12.43 -0.53 -1.41
N VAL A 197 11.14 -0.28 -1.15
CA VAL A 197 10.50 -0.58 0.12
C VAL A 197 9.27 -1.45 -0.06
N ILE A 198 9.25 -2.54 0.71
CA ILE A 198 8.07 -3.40 0.85
C ILE A 198 7.36 -3.07 2.16
N PHE A 199 6.06 -2.88 2.05
CA PHE A 199 5.14 -2.75 3.16
C PHE A 199 4.43 -4.09 3.35
N ASP A 200 4.90 -4.88 4.30
CA ASP A 200 4.44 -6.25 4.49
C ASP A 200 2.95 -6.31 4.78
N HIS A 201 2.26 -7.27 4.18
CA HIS A 201 0.82 -7.46 4.32
C HIS A 201 0.52 -8.78 5.04
N HIS A 202 -0.15 -8.70 6.18
CA HIS A 202 -0.50 -9.86 6.98
C HIS A 202 -1.82 -10.48 6.51
N ALA A 203 -1.78 -11.80 6.37
CA ALA A 203 -2.93 -12.68 6.24
C ALA A 203 -2.84 -13.68 7.43
N PRO A 204 -3.51 -14.80 7.46
CA PRO A 204 -3.21 -15.88 8.40
C PRO A 204 -1.74 -16.36 8.33
N MET A 205 -1.01 -15.94 7.30
CA MET A 205 0.44 -16.01 7.15
C MET A 205 0.97 -14.65 6.67
N LYS A 206 2.21 -14.30 7.03
CA LYS A 206 2.84 -13.07 6.53
C LYS A 206 3.17 -13.26 5.04
N ILE A 207 2.63 -12.37 4.20
CA ILE A 207 2.98 -12.25 2.79
C ILE A 207 3.92 -11.06 2.65
N THR A 208 5.03 -11.28 1.97
CA THR A 208 6.07 -10.26 1.75
C THR A 208 6.64 -10.38 0.34
N ALA A 209 7.66 -9.62 0.03
CA ALA A 209 8.51 -9.82 -1.13
C ALA A 209 9.97 -9.75 -0.71
N THR A 210 10.82 -10.42 -1.46
CA THR A 210 12.27 -10.38 -1.31
C THR A 210 12.95 -10.19 -2.65
N LYS A 211 14.17 -9.65 -2.68
CA LYS A 211 14.95 -9.60 -3.92
C LYS A 211 15.65 -10.94 -4.13
N HIS A 212 15.37 -11.57 -5.27
CA HIS A 212 16.06 -12.75 -5.75
C HIS A 212 16.65 -12.40 -7.13
N GLU A 213 17.95 -12.50 -7.28
CA GLU A 213 18.68 -12.10 -8.50
C GLU A 213 18.38 -10.64 -8.95
N GLY A 214 18.22 -9.73 -7.97
CA GLY A 214 17.93 -8.32 -8.23
C GLY A 214 16.47 -7.98 -8.49
N GLN A 215 15.59 -8.97 -8.65
CA GLN A 215 14.16 -8.78 -8.90
C GLN A 215 13.33 -9.05 -7.64
N TRP A 216 12.25 -8.29 -7.45
CA TRP A 216 11.28 -8.58 -6.42
C TRP A 216 10.49 -9.85 -6.75
N VAL A 217 10.44 -10.76 -5.78
CA VAL A 217 9.64 -11.99 -5.86
C VAL A 217 8.74 -12.12 -4.64
N PRO A 218 7.50 -12.58 -4.78
CA PRO A 218 6.61 -12.81 -3.65
C PRO A 218 7.14 -13.93 -2.76
N ALA A 219 6.95 -13.76 -1.47
CA ALA A 219 7.41 -14.70 -0.46
C ALA A 219 6.40 -14.82 0.69
N MET A 220 6.33 -16.00 1.28
CA MET A 220 5.53 -16.27 2.48
C MET A 220 6.44 -16.70 3.61
N ASN A 221 6.26 -16.10 4.79
CA ASN A 221 6.93 -16.58 6.00
C ASN A 221 6.04 -17.63 6.67
N SER A 222 6.55 -18.85 6.77
CA SER A 222 5.84 -19.99 7.35
C SER A 222 5.73 -19.96 8.89
N GLY A 223 6.21 -18.90 9.56
CA GLY A 223 6.26 -18.82 11.02
C GLY A 223 7.35 -19.70 11.68
N THR A 224 8.03 -20.54 10.91
CA THR A 224 9.10 -21.43 11.38
C THR A 224 10.51 -20.90 11.08
N GLY A 225 10.60 -19.60 10.69
CA GLY A 225 11.87 -18.93 10.38
C GLY A 225 12.38 -19.15 8.95
N GLY A 226 11.63 -19.86 8.12
CA GLY A 226 11.94 -20.05 6.70
C GLY A 226 11.12 -19.11 5.81
N LEU A 227 11.74 -18.57 4.78
CA LEU A 227 11.08 -17.77 3.75
C LEU A 227 10.80 -18.67 2.54
N LEU A 228 9.50 -18.85 2.21
CA LEU A 228 9.08 -19.55 1.02
C LEU A 228 9.03 -18.54 -0.13
N VAL A 229 10.03 -18.61 -1.01
CA VAL A 229 10.09 -17.76 -2.22
C VAL A 229 9.33 -18.44 -3.35
N MET A 230 8.49 -17.67 -4.04
CA MET A 230 7.68 -18.15 -5.16
C MET A 230 8.14 -17.50 -6.49
N PRO A 231 9.31 -17.89 -7.03
CA PRO A 231 9.88 -17.26 -8.22
C PRO A 231 8.98 -17.39 -9.46
N TYR A 232 8.12 -18.41 -9.48
CA TYR A 232 7.18 -18.62 -10.58
C TYR A 232 6.16 -17.46 -10.74
N CYS A 233 5.75 -16.85 -9.63
CA CYS A 233 4.83 -15.70 -9.67
C CYS A 233 5.50 -14.44 -10.23
N ALA A 234 6.83 -14.38 -10.26
CA ALA A 234 7.58 -13.20 -10.70
C ALA A 234 7.77 -13.14 -12.22
N THR A 235 7.70 -14.28 -12.94
CA THR A 235 8.15 -14.36 -14.33
C THR A 235 7.05 -14.61 -15.38
N ARG A 236 5.80 -14.80 -14.98
CA ARG A 236 4.68 -15.00 -15.92
C ARG A 236 3.53 -14.06 -15.63
N ARG A 237 3.13 -13.28 -16.62
CA ARG A 237 1.78 -12.71 -16.63
C ARG A 237 0.78 -13.87 -16.59
N PRO A 238 -0.19 -13.88 -15.67
CA PRO A 238 -1.23 -14.91 -15.66
C PRO A 238 -1.89 -14.94 -17.04
N SER A 239 -1.86 -16.08 -17.70
CA SER A 239 -2.75 -16.29 -18.85
C SER A 239 -4.17 -16.46 -18.31
N GLU A 240 -5.18 -16.11 -19.07
CA GLU A 240 -6.61 -16.21 -18.66
C GLU A 240 -7.01 -17.63 -18.18
N HIS A 241 -6.14 -18.62 -18.31
CA HIS A 241 -6.34 -20.01 -17.90
C HIS A 241 -5.68 -20.40 -16.57
N ASP A 242 -4.84 -19.54 -15.97
CA ASP A 242 -4.08 -19.88 -14.74
C ASP A 242 -4.87 -19.67 -13.43
N GLN A 243 -6.20 -19.69 -13.45
CA GLN A 243 -7.05 -19.59 -12.26
C GLN A 243 -6.95 -20.80 -11.29
N ASN A 244 -6.21 -21.84 -11.68
CA ASN A 244 -5.93 -23.02 -10.83
C ASN A 244 -4.43 -23.13 -10.57
N MET A 245 -3.87 -22.26 -9.75
CA MET A 245 -2.46 -22.38 -9.37
C MET A 245 -2.24 -23.58 -8.44
N VAL A 246 -1.69 -24.63 -9.01
CA VAL A 246 -0.98 -25.66 -8.27
C VAL A 246 0.36 -25.04 -7.83
N VAL A 247 0.69 -25.15 -6.54
CA VAL A 247 2.01 -24.74 -6.03
C VAL A 247 3.10 -25.46 -6.85
N ASP A 248 3.96 -24.69 -7.52
CA ASP A 248 5.05 -25.25 -8.33
C ASP A 248 5.99 -26.06 -7.41
N PRO A 249 6.22 -27.35 -7.70
CA PRO A 249 7.12 -28.19 -6.90
C PRO A 249 8.58 -27.69 -6.85
N ARG A 250 8.94 -26.66 -7.65
CA ARG A 250 10.27 -26.02 -7.62
C ARG A 250 10.39 -24.91 -6.59
N THR A 251 9.35 -24.69 -5.78
CA THR A 251 9.36 -23.72 -4.68
C THR A 251 10.43 -24.11 -3.67
N THR A 252 11.44 -23.27 -3.52
CA THR A 252 12.59 -23.52 -2.62
C THR A 252 12.44 -22.76 -1.31
N MET A 253 12.75 -23.42 -0.20
CA MET A 253 12.93 -22.77 1.10
C MET A 253 14.29 -22.10 1.14
N VAL A 254 14.34 -20.80 1.38
CA VAL A 254 15.58 -20.07 1.63
C VAL A 254 15.71 -19.92 3.14
N PRO A 255 16.85 -20.28 3.75
CA PRO A 255 17.10 -20.03 5.17
C PRO A 255 17.03 -18.52 5.46
N ALA A 256 16.45 -18.16 6.59
CA ALA A 256 16.35 -16.78 7.06
C ALA A 256 17.71 -16.20 7.43
#